data_5a65ff73a76852ebc8978de953083f1a
#
_entry.id   5a65ff73a76852ebc8978de953083f1a
#
_cell.length_a   1.000
_cell.length_b   1.000
_cell.length_c   1.000
_cell.angle_alpha   90.00
_cell.angle_beta   90.00
_cell.angle_gamma   90.00
#
_symmetry.space_group_name_H-M   'P 1'
#
loop_
_entity.id
_entity.type
_entity.pdbx_description
1 polymer ?
#
loop_
_entity_poly.entity_id
_entity_poly.type
_entity_poly.pdbx_seq_one_letter_code
_entity_poly.pdbx_strand_id
1 'polypeptide(L)'
;WTSKSYDGLKEGRRVQLDNKDMDATSHYFPNHVIKAGATVYQGGVNLSFGPEYVNLNLSGVYPNHTEVEVVKLFKGRFINEIDIKERRKVIVLHKKTAEILFDKTHTDPIGQFVNAGNVVYQVVGLYNDKGDSGDSDAYLPFTTLQTIYNKGDKLNNLVMTTKNLETVEANEAFEAHYRKVLGANHRFDPTDHSAIWIWNRFTNYLQQQKGSGMLRIAIWVIGIFTLLSGIVGVSNIMLITVKERSRAFG
;
A
#
# COMPACT_ATOMS: atom_id res chain seq x y z
N TRP A 1 -14.40 0.21 -12.85
CA TRP A 1 -15.37 0.32 -13.95
C TRP A 1 -15.57 -1.05 -14.56
N THR A 2 -16.84 -1.47 -14.77
CA THR A 2 -17.15 -2.77 -15.40
C THR A 2 -16.76 -2.77 -16.87
N SER A 3 -16.10 -3.85 -17.31
CA SER A 3 -15.77 -4.09 -18.74
C SER A 3 -16.73 -5.04 -19.43
N LYS A 4 -17.66 -5.62 -18.65
CA LYS A 4 -18.66 -6.59 -19.15
C LYS A 4 -20.05 -6.17 -18.73
N SER A 5 -21.03 -6.41 -19.62
CA SER A 5 -22.44 -6.34 -19.25
C SER A 5 -22.84 -7.54 -18.40
N TYR A 6 -23.65 -7.32 -17.37
CA TYR A 6 -24.07 -8.38 -16.46
C TYR A 6 -25.47 -8.08 -15.88
N ASP A 7 -26.31 -9.11 -15.77
CA ASP A 7 -27.64 -9.05 -15.15
C ASP A 7 -28.49 -7.89 -15.69
N GLY A 8 -28.47 -7.69 -17.02
CA GLY A 8 -29.21 -6.63 -17.70
C GLY A 8 -28.61 -5.22 -17.58
N LEU A 9 -27.47 -5.08 -16.92
CA LEU A 9 -26.77 -3.81 -16.77
C LEU A 9 -25.64 -3.71 -17.79
N LYS A 10 -25.47 -2.51 -18.37
CA LYS A 10 -24.42 -2.23 -19.37
C LYS A 10 -23.03 -2.19 -18.73
N GLU A 11 -22.01 -2.43 -19.53
CA GLU A 11 -20.59 -2.17 -19.19
C GLU A 11 -20.32 -0.67 -18.98
N GLY A 12 -19.15 -0.32 -18.43
CA GLY A 12 -18.76 1.06 -18.17
C GLY A 12 -19.37 1.66 -16.90
N ARG A 13 -19.96 0.85 -16.02
CA ARG A 13 -20.45 1.30 -14.71
C ARG A 13 -19.31 1.36 -13.69
N ARG A 14 -19.36 2.38 -12.86
CA ARG A 14 -18.50 2.44 -11.67
C ARG A 14 -19.09 1.55 -10.56
N VAL A 15 -18.32 0.60 -10.08
CA VAL A 15 -18.63 -0.13 -8.84
C VAL A 15 -18.20 0.75 -7.67
N GLN A 16 -19.16 1.15 -6.84
CA GLN A 16 -18.90 1.96 -5.65
C GLN A 16 -19.06 1.07 -4.42
N LEU A 17 -17.95 0.80 -3.74
CA LEU A 17 -17.94 0.06 -2.48
C LEU A 17 -18.53 0.91 -1.34
N ASP A 18 -19.15 0.25 -0.38
CA ASP A 18 -19.79 0.87 0.78
C ASP A 18 -19.47 0.14 2.10
N ASN A 19 -19.96 0.68 3.21
CA ASN A 19 -19.72 0.11 4.54
C ASN A 19 -20.27 -1.32 4.68
N LYS A 20 -21.33 -1.68 3.94
CA LYS A 20 -21.90 -3.04 3.94
C LYS A 20 -20.92 -4.05 3.34
N ASP A 21 -20.12 -3.65 2.36
CA ASP A 21 -19.10 -4.53 1.78
C ASP A 21 -18.01 -4.85 2.79
N MET A 22 -17.64 -3.88 3.64
CA MET A 22 -16.68 -4.10 4.72
C MET A 22 -17.22 -5.08 5.77
N ASP A 23 -18.47 -4.90 6.18
CA ASP A 23 -19.15 -5.80 7.12
C ASP A 23 -19.31 -7.20 6.52
N ALA A 24 -19.72 -7.28 5.25
CA ALA A 24 -19.84 -8.53 4.50
C ALA A 24 -18.50 -9.26 4.39
N THR A 25 -17.40 -8.53 4.17
CA THR A 25 -16.06 -9.10 4.10
C THR A 25 -15.69 -9.85 5.38
N SER A 26 -15.94 -9.26 6.53
CA SER A 26 -15.70 -9.91 7.84
C SER A 26 -16.63 -11.08 8.08
N HIS A 27 -17.88 -10.99 7.63
CA HIS A 27 -18.92 -12.00 7.86
C HIS A 27 -18.76 -13.24 6.96
N TYR A 28 -18.52 -13.04 5.66
CA TYR A 28 -18.44 -14.15 4.70
C TYR A 28 -17.10 -14.89 4.70
N PHE A 29 -16.04 -14.26 5.22
CA PHE A 29 -14.69 -14.85 5.17
C PHE A 29 -14.00 -14.97 6.54
N PRO A 30 -14.66 -15.50 7.59
CA PRO A 30 -14.10 -15.54 8.95
C PRO A 30 -12.85 -16.43 9.07
N ASN A 31 -12.70 -17.41 8.16
CA ASN A 31 -11.54 -18.29 8.12
C ASN A 31 -10.30 -17.67 7.46
N HIS A 32 -10.49 -16.62 6.66
CA HIS A 32 -9.42 -15.99 5.89
C HIS A 32 -9.18 -14.54 6.27
N VAL A 33 -10.19 -13.81 6.73
CA VAL A 33 -10.07 -12.40 7.11
C VAL A 33 -9.93 -12.28 8.63
N ILE A 34 -8.83 -11.69 9.08
CA ILE A 34 -8.58 -11.40 10.50
C ILE A 34 -9.21 -10.07 10.86
N LYS A 35 -8.94 -9.05 10.05
CA LYS A 35 -9.44 -7.68 10.21
C LYS A 35 -9.82 -7.13 8.84
N ALA A 36 -10.99 -6.54 8.75
CA ALA A 36 -11.38 -5.69 7.63
C ALA A 36 -11.40 -4.24 8.08
N GLY A 37 -11.03 -3.35 7.17
CA GLY A 37 -11.08 -1.92 7.32
C GLY A 37 -11.34 -1.28 5.97
N ALA A 38 -11.47 0.02 5.95
CA ALA A 38 -11.70 0.77 4.75
C ALA A 38 -10.90 2.06 4.74
N THR A 39 -10.72 2.64 3.56
CA THR A 39 -10.17 3.98 3.41
C THR A 39 -11.15 4.86 2.64
N VAL A 40 -11.20 6.12 3.02
CA VAL A 40 -11.95 7.17 2.35
C VAL A 40 -11.06 8.40 2.23
N TYR A 41 -11.12 9.09 1.07
CA TYR A 41 -10.22 10.20 0.80
C TYR A 41 -10.99 11.53 0.67
N GLN A 42 -10.32 12.59 1.13
CA GLN A 42 -10.71 13.97 0.87
C GLN A 42 -9.47 14.75 0.42
N GLY A 43 -9.47 15.13 -0.85
CA GLY A 43 -8.36 15.89 -1.43
C GLY A 43 -8.49 17.39 -1.27
N GLY A 44 -7.35 18.09 -1.41
CA GLY A 44 -7.29 19.52 -1.52
C GLY A 44 -7.68 20.29 -0.24
N VAL A 45 -7.33 19.74 0.92
CA VAL A 45 -7.63 20.36 2.20
C VAL A 45 -6.46 21.22 2.66
N ASN A 46 -6.74 22.48 2.98
CA ASN A 46 -5.78 23.38 3.62
C ASN A 46 -5.78 23.11 5.13
N LEU A 47 -4.68 22.54 5.60
CA LEU A 47 -4.40 22.34 7.01
C LEU A 47 -3.55 23.50 7.53
N SER A 48 -3.91 24.11 8.66
CA SER A 48 -3.20 25.27 9.18
C SER A 48 -2.96 25.20 10.68
N PHE A 49 -1.85 25.82 11.10
CA PHE A 49 -1.51 26.10 12.49
C PHE A 49 -0.96 27.52 12.59
N GLY A 50 -1.70 28.40 13.26
CA GLY A 50 -1.39 29.84 13.24
C GLY A 50 -1.37 30.38 11.81
N PRO A 51 -0.29 31.08 11.38
CA PRO A 51 -0.15 31.63 10.03
C PRO A 51 0.33 30.59 8.99
N GLU A 52 0.86 29.45 9.43
CA GLU A 52 1.41 28.43 8.55
C GLU A 52 0.29 27.52 8.03
N TYR A 53 0.39 27.14 6.76
CA TYR A 53 -0.57 26.23 6.14
C TYR A 53 0.08 25.31 5.11
N VAL A 54 -0.55 24.18 4.85
CA VAL A 54 -0.16 23.22 3.83
C VAL A 54 -1.42 22.65 3.17
N ASN A 55 -1.39 22.51 1.85
CA ASN A 55 -2.45 21.80 1.13
C ASN A 55 -2.08 20.33 1.04
N LEU A 56 -2.98 19.45 1.47
CA LEU A 56 -2.75 18.02 1.50
C LEU A 56 -4.07 17.23 1.33
N ASN A 57 -3.95 15.93 1.20
CA ASN A 57 -5.09 15.03 1.21
C ASN A 57 -5.30 14.47 2.63
N LEU A 58 -6.56 14.28 2.98
CA LEU A 58 -6.95 13.60 4.22
C LEU A 58 -7.39 12.18 3.88
N SER A 59 -6.83 11.23 4.60
CA SER A 59 -7.16 9.81 4.46
C SER A 59 -7.83 9.31 5.73
N GLY A 60 -9.12 9.01 5.65
CA GLY A 60 -9.85 8.36 6.73
C GLY A 60 -9.56 6.87 6.72
N VAL A 61 -9.02 6.34 7.80
CA VAL A 61 -8.52 4.97 7.88
C VAL A 61 -8.95 4.26 9.15
N TYR A 62 -8.92 2.93 9.12
CA TYR A 62 -9.06 2.06 10.28
C TYR A 62 -7.70 1.77 10.93
N PRO A 63 -7.65 1.31 12.19
CA PRO A 63 -6.39 1.02 12.90
C PRO A 63 -5.49 0.00 12.19
N ASN A 64 -6.08 -0.99 11.49
CA ASN A 64 -5.33 -2.01 10.73
C ASN A 64 -4.61 -1.47 9.49
N HIS A 65 -4.82 -0.21 9.14
CA HIS A 65 -4.13 0.43 8.03
C HIS A 65 -2.61 0.39 8.17
N THR A 66 -2.09 0.54 9.40
CA THR A 66 -0.64 0.45 9.67
C THR A 66 -0.04 -0.93 9.39
N GLU A 67 -0.84 -2.00 9.45
CA GLU A 67 -0.42 -3.36 9.15
C GLU A 67 -0.30 -3.59 7.64
N VAL A 68 -1.19 -2.97 6.87
CA VAL A 68 -1.27 -3.13 5.41
C VAL A 68 -0.37 -2.12 4.69
N GLU A 69 -0.46 -0.85 5.06
CA GLU A 69 0.46 0.18 4.56
C GLU A 69 1.57 0.37 5.60
N VAL A 70 2.78 0.05 5.29
CA VAL A 70 3.94 0.06 6.22
C VAL A 70 4.19 1.47 6.78
N VAL A 71 3.21 1.99 7.52
CA VAL A 71 3.27 3.29 8.20
C VAL A 71 4.12 3.15 9.45
N LYS A 72 5.26 3.83 9.49
CA LYS A 72 6.11 3.87 10.68
C LYS A 72 5.77 5.06 11.54
N LEU A 73 5.23 4.78 12.71
CA LEU A 73 5.00 5.82 13.70
C LEU A 73 6.36 6.41 14.15
N PHE A 74 6.48 7.74 14.09
CA PHE A 74 7.66 8.48 14.53
C PHE A 74 7.51 8.98 15.97
N LYS A 75 6.32 9.51 16.32
CA LYS A 75 6.01 10.05 17.66
C LYS A 75 4.52 9.96 17.93
N GLY A 76 4.13 9.82 19.19
CA GLY A 76 2.73 9.75 19.59
C GLY A 76 2.10 8.39 19.30
N ARG A 77 0.83 8.37 18.89
CA ARG A 77 0.07 7.17 18.58
C ARG A 77 -0.65 7.25 17.23
N PHE A 78 -1.00 6.11 16.68
CA PHE A 78 -1.90 6.02 15.53
C PHE A 78 -3.36 6.04 15.97
N ILE A 79 -4.26 6.05 14.99
CA ILE A 79 -5.71 5.95 15.19
C ILE A 79 -6.04 4.60 15.83
N ASN A 80 -6.96 4.59 16.78
CA ASN A 80 -7.40 3.40 17.49
C ASN A 80 -8.92 3.18 17.36
N GLU A 81 -9.40 2.04 17.88
CA GLU A 81 -10.82 1.67 17.82
C GLU A 81 -11.75 2.66 18.54
N ILE A 82 -11.26 3.31 19.58
CA ILE A 82 -12.05 4.31 20.32
C ILE A 82 -12.24 5.56 19.45
N ASP A 83 -11.20 5.98 18.72
CA ASP A 83 -11.29 7.12 17.80
C ASP A 83 -12.33 6.86 16.70
N ILE A 84 -12.39 5.62 16.19
CA ILE A 84 -13.38 5.17 15.19
C ILE A 84 -14.80 5.22 15.79
N LYS A 85 -14.97 4.59 16.97
CA LYS A 85 -16.28 4.44 17.63
C LYS A 85 -16.87 5.78 18.04
N GLU A 86 -16.05 6.65 18.62
CA GLU A 86 -16.45 7.95 19.13
C GLU A 86 -16.35 9.07 18.09
N ARG A 87 -15.91 8.76 16.88
CA ARG A 87 -15.69 9.74 15.81
C ARG A 87 -14.83 10.92 16.27
N ARG A 88 -13.73 10.62 16.99
CA ARG A 88 -12.86 11.65 17.54
C ARG A 88 -12.23 12.48 16.43
N LYS A 89 -12.14 13.78 16.64
CA LYS A 89 -11.46 14.71 15.74
C LYS A 89 -9.96 14.72 16.04
N VAL A 90 -9.29 13.59 15.73
CA VAL A 90 -7.85 13.43 15.88
C VAL A 90 -7.20 13.25 14.52
N ILE A 91 -5.93 13.65 14.42
CA ILE A 91 -5.17 13.61 13.17
C ILE A 91 -3.75 13.09 13.44
N VAL A 92 -3.25 12.27 12.52
CA VAL A 92 -1.86 11.80 12.48
C VAL A 92 -1.21 12.43 11.26
N LEU A 93 -0.14 13.19 11.47
CA LEU A 93 0.52 13.96 10.43
C LEU A 93 1.79 13.25 9.93
N HIS A 94 2.10 13.45 8.66
CA HIS A 94 3.42 13.13 8.17
C HIS A 94 4.47 14.06 8.79
N LYS A 95 5.68 13.55 9.07
CA LYS A 95 6.77 14.32 9.68
C LYS A 95 7.06 15.63 8.94
N LYS A 96 7.16 15.59 7.61
CA LYS A 96 7.38 16.81 6.78
C LYS A 96 6.25 17.83 6.93
N THR A 97 5.01 17.39 7.01
CA THR A 97 3.85 18.27 7.23
C THR A 97 3.92 18.94 8.60
N ALA A 98 4.28 18.18 9.62
CA ALA A 98 4.46 18.73 10.97
C ALA A 98 5.62 19.75 11.02
N GLU A 99 6.73 19.50 10.35
CA GLU A 99 7.84 20.45 10.23
C GLU A 99 7.39 21.77 9.57
N ILE A 100 6.62 21.72 8.47
CA ILE A 100 6.12 22.93 7.81
C ILE A 100 5.22 23.76 8.76
N LEU A 101 4.34 23.08 9.52
CA LEU A 101 3.35 23.78 10.35
C LEU A 101 3.92 24.27 11.67
N PHE A 102 4.88 23.59 12.28
CA PHE A 102 5.29 23.81 13.67
C PHE A 102 6.72 24.30 13.85
N ASP A 103 7.60 24.19 12.82
CA ASP A 103 9.05 24.48 12.96
C ASP A 103 9.29 25.92 13.40
N LYS A 104 8.59 26.90 12.81
CA LYS A 104 8.74 28.32 13.15
C LYS A 104 8.33 28.66 14.58
N THR A 105 7.45 27.89 15.17
CA THR A 105 6.97 28.11 16.55
C THR A 105 7.76 27.31 17.57
N HIS A 106 8.63 26.38 17.14
CA HIS A 106 9.34 25.42 17.98
C HIS A 106 8.42 24.67 18.96
N THR A 107 7.14 24.49 18.55
CA THR A 107 6.12 23.84 19.37
C THR A 107 6.07 22.34 19.05
N ASP A 108 5.97 21.50 20.11
CA ASP A 108 5.73 20.07 19.92
C ASP A 108 4.35 19.86 19.24
N PRO A 109 4.30 19.24 18.06
CA PRO A 109 3.03 19.02 17.38
C PRO A 109 2.02 18.16 18.15
N ILE A 110 2.49 17.22 18.98
CA ILE A 110 1.61 16.29 19.69
C ILE A 110 0.76 17.04 20.74
N GLY A 111 -0.56 16.84 20.67
CA GLY A 111 -1.54 17.48 21.54
C GLY A 111 -2.01 18.84 21.02
N GLN A 112 -1.34 19.44 20.03
CA GLN A 112 -1.76 20.69 19.42
C GLN A 112 -2.99 20.53 18.53
N PHE A 113 -3.66 21.64 18.27
CA PHE A 113 -4.83 21.69 17.43
C PHE A 113 -4.52 22.35 16.09
N VAL A 114 -4.89 21.67 15.00
CA VAL A 114 -4.75 22.17 13.63
C VAL A 114 -6.13 22.37 13.00
N ASN A 115 -6.24 23.36 12.13
CA ASN A 115 -7.49 23.67 11.44
C ASN A 115 -7.46 23.10 10.01
N ALA A 116 -8.50 22.34 9.66
CA ALA A 116 -8.76 21.90 8.30
C ALA A 116 -10.09 22.50 7.83
N GLY A 117 -10.02 23.64 7.17
CA GLY A 117 -11.21 24.46 6.88
C GLY A 117 -11.88 24.93 8.19
N ASN A 118 -13.15 24.53 8.39
CA ASN A 118 -13.91 24.90 9.59
C ASN A 118 -13.85 23.83 10.70
N VAL A 119 -12.99 22.85 10.58
CA VAL A 119 -12.89 21.76 11.56
C VAL A 119 -11.52 21.75 12.21
N VAL A 120 -11.54 21.60 13.53
CA VAL A 120 -10.34 21.53 14.37
C VAL A 120 -10.05 20.08 14.70
N TYR A 121 -8.79 19.66 14.50
CA TYR A 121 -8.31 18.32 14.82
C TYR A 121 -7.15 18.40 15.81
N GLN A 122 -7.13 17.48 16.78
CA GLN A 122 -5.99 17.33 17.68
C GLN A 122 -4.95 16.41 17.08
N VAL A 123 -3.70 16.85 17.01
CA VAL A 123 -2.57 16.03 16.56
C VAL A 123 -2.25 14.99 17.62
N VAL A 124 -2.37 13.71 17.30
CA VAL A 124 -2.12 12.60 18.23
C VAL A 124 -0.92 11.76 17.86
N GLY A 125 -0.40 11.88 16.63
CA GLY A 125 0.74 11.15 16.19
C GLY A 125 1.43 11.77 14.98
N LEU A 126 2.69 11.39 14.81
CA LEU A 126 3.51 11.71 13.65
C LEU A 126 4.01 10.41 13.03
N TYR A 127 3.96 10.29 11.72
CA TYR A 127 4.47 9.15 10.98
C TYR A 127 5.53 9.55 9.96
N ASN A 128 6.31 8.58 9.52
CA ASN A 128 7.28 8.74 8.46
C ASN A 128 7.17 7.55 7.50
N ASP A 129 7.20 7.80 6.21
CA ASP A 129 7.19 6.76 5.20
C ASP A 129 8.60 6.25 4.90
N LYS A 130 8.70 5.01 4.45
CA LYS A 130 9.97 4.43 3.98
C LYS A 130 10.43 4.96 2.61
N GLY A 131 9.60 5.72 1.93
CA GLY A 131 9.87 6.26 0.60
C GLY A 131 9.61 7.76 0.56
N ASP A 132 10.36 8.46 -0.26
CA ASP A 132 10.17 9.88 -0.57
C ASP A 132 8.99 10.05 -1.57
N SER A 133 7.93 9.29 -1.41
CA SER A 133 6.68 9.50 -2.11
C SER A 133 6.10 10.81 -1.61
N GLY A 134 6.03 11.81 -2.50
CA GLY A 134 5.67 13.18 -2.16
C GLY A 134 4.24 13.38 -1.67
N ASP A 135 3.50 12.32 -1.43
CA ASP A 135 2.14 12.33 -0.89
C ASP A 135 2.21 12.26 0.64
N SER A 136 2.31 13.42 1.26
CA SER A 136 2.21 13.56 2.71
C SER A 136 0.74 13.69 3.11
N ASP A 137 -0.02 12.60 3.02
CA ASP A 137 -1.39 12.54 3.50
C ASP A 137 -1.44 12.69 5.03
N ALA A 138 -2.54 13.21 5.53
CA ALA A 138 -2.81 13.15 6.96
C ALA A 138 -3.88 12.10 7.23
N TYR A 139 -3.68 11.28 8.25
CA TYR A 139 -4.61 10.22 8.63
C TYR A 139 -5.61 10.67 9.70
N LEU A 140 -6.85 10.29 9.49
CA LEU A 140 -8.00 10.57 10.38
C LEU A 140 -8.77 9.28 10.66
N PRO A 141 -9.55 9.19 11.72
CA PRO A 141 -10.49 8.08 11.87
C PRO A 141 -11.47 8.05 10.68
N PHE A 142 -11.65 6.86 10.10
CA PHE A 142 -12.51 6.65 8.93
C PHE A 142 -13.91 7.24 9.11
N THR A 143 -14.56 6.91 10.25
CA THR A 143 -15.91 7.38 10.58
C THR A 143 -16.00 8.89 10.74
N THR A 144 -14.94 9.52 11.25
CA THR A 144 -14.83 10.97 11.38
C THR A 144 -14.81 11.65 10.03
N LEU A 145 -13.97 11.15 9.11
CA LEU A 145 -13.87 11.73 7.77
C LEU A 145 -15.18 11.55 6.99
N GLN A 146 -15.79 10.36 7.03
CA GLN A 146 -17.08 10.13 6.38
C GLN A 146 -18.13 11.12 6.86
N THR A 147 -18.20 11.35 8.18
CA THR A 147 -19.21 12.22 8.78
C THR A 147 -18.96 13.69 8.43
N ILE A 148 -17.73 14.17 8.60
CA ILE A 148 -17.40 15.61 8.42
C ILE A 148 -17.51 16.03 6.96
N TYR A 149 -17.05 15.19 6.03
CA TYR A 149 -17.05 15.50 4.60
C TYR A 149 -18.26 14.91 3.84
N ASN A 150 -19.29 14.49 4.57
CA ASN A 150 -20.55 13.99 4.01
C ASN A 150 -20.37 12.92 2.92
N LYS A 151 -19.49 11.94 3.17
CA LYS A 151 -19.22 10.84 2.22
C LYS A 151 -20.32 9.78 2.21
N GLY A 152 -21.28 9.85 3.12
CA GLY A 152 -22.29 8.81 3.32
C GLY A 152 -21.64 7.48 3.70
N ASP A 153 -22.14 6.39 3.14
CA ASP A 153 -21.60 5.05 3.38
C ASP A 153 -20.50 4.64 2.37
N LYS A 154 -20.12 5.56 1.46
CA LYS A 154 -19.14 5.27 0.42
C LYS A 154 -17.74 5.15 0.98
N LEU A 155 -16.99 4.19 0.45
CA LEU A 155 -15.56 4.05 0.70
C LEU A 155 -14.78 4.01 -0.63
N ASN A 156 -13.49 4.31 -0.56
CA ASN A 156 -12.61 4.28 -1.73
C ASN A 156 -11.93 2.93 -1.89
N ASN A 157 -11.35 2.42 -0.81
CA ASN A 157 -10.71 1.10 -0.81
C ASN A 157 -11.17 0.32 0.41
N LEU A 158 -11.27 -0.99 0.24
CA LEU A 158 -11.43 -1.93 1.32
C LEU A 158 -10.06 -2.55 1.59
N VAL A 159 -9.67 -2.58 2.87
CA VAL A 159 -8.36 -3.04 3.34
C VAL A 159 -8.57 -4.21 4.26
N MET A 160 -7.88 -5.32 4.04
CA MET A 160 -8.03 -6.50 4.88
C MET A 160 -6.69 -7.14 5.23
N THR A 161 -6.60 -7.66 6.44
CA THR A 161 -5.51 -8.54 6.87
C THR A 161 -6.01 -9.98 6.78
N THR A 162 -5.29 -10.82 6.05
CA THR A 162 -5.69 -12.20 5.77
C THR A 162 -4.80 -13.21 6.49
N LYS A 163 -5.31 -14.44 6.65
CA LYS A 163 -4.61 -15.61 7.18
C LYS A 163 -4.92 -16.84 6.35
N ASN A 164 -4.12 -17.91 6.49
CA ASN A 164 -4.31 -19.18 5.80
C ASN A 164 -4.34 -19.08 4.27
N LEU A 165 -3.59 -18.11 3.70
CA LEU A 165 -3.45 -17.89 2.27
C LEU A 165 -1.95 -17.93 1.88
N GLU A 166 -1.29 -19.06 2.18
CA GLU A 166 0.17 -19.20 2.05
C GLU A 166 0.62 -19.62 0.65
N THR A 167 -0.30 -20.00 -0.24
CA THR A 167 0.00 -20.40 -1.61
C THR A 167 -0.66 -19.48 -2.63
N VAL A 168 -0.13 -19.46 -3.86
CA VAL A 168 -0.71 -18.67 -4.96
C VAL A 168 -2.12 -19.16 -5.26
N GLU A 169 -2.32 -20.48 -5.30
CA GLU A 169 -3.60 -21.12 -5.61
C GLU A 169 -4.67 -20.78 -4.57
N ALA A 170 -4.29 -20.77 -3.28
CA ALA A 170 -5.21 -20.39 -2.19
C ALA A 170 -5.62 -18.90 -2.30
N ASN A 171 -4.69 -18.03 -2.67
CA ASN A 171 -4.98 -16.60 -2.89
C ASN A 171 -5.90 -16.40 -4.10
N GLU A 172 -5.63 -17.07 -5.22
CA GLU A 172 -6.46 -16.98 -6.43
C GLU A 172 -7.90 -17.50 -6.15
N ALA A 173 -8.02 -18.62 -5.44
CA ALA A 173 -9.33 -19.16 -5.03
C ALA A 173 -10.07 -18.19 -4.09
N PHE A 174 -9.38 -17.60 -3.13
CA PHE A 174 -9.95 -16.56 -2.26
C PHE A 174 -10.41 -15.36 -3.05
N GLU A 175 -9.58 -14.81 -3.94
CA GLU A 175 -9.92 -13.65 -4.77
C GLU A 175 -11.10 -13.93 -5.69
N ALA A 176 -11.17 -15.11 -6.31
CA ALA A 176 -12.31 -15.50 -7.14
C ALA A 176 -13.61 -15.58 -6.33
N HIS A 177 -13.56 -16.16 -5.12
CA HIS A 177 -14.72 -16.22 -4.23
C HIS A 177 -15.11 -14.81 -3.74
N TYR A 178 -14.14 -13.98 -3.39
CA TYR A 178 -14.38 -12.61 -2.95
C TYR A 178 -15.06 -11.77 -4.05
N ARG A 179 -14.57 -11.87 -5.31
CA ARG A 179 -15.21 -11.24 -6.47
C ARG A 179 -16.65 -11.74 -6.69
N LYS A 180 -16.91 -13.04 -6.45
CA LYS A 180 -18.26 -13.59 -6.56
C LYS A 180 -19.22 -12.97 -5.53
N VAL A 181 -18.78 -12.80 -4.28
CA VAL A 181 -19.59 -12.18 -3.23
C VAL A 181 -19.87 -10.70 -3.57
N LEU A 182 -18.84 -9.95 -3.89
CA LEU A 182 -19.02 -8.53 -4.26
C LEU A 182 -19.77 -8.36 -5.59
N GLY A 183 -19.57 -9.27 -6.55
CA GLY A 183 -20.30 -9.31 -7.81
C GLY A 183 -21.81 -9.50 -7.62
N ALA A 184 -22.20 -10.34 -6.66
CA ALA A 184 -23.61 -10.49 -6.29
C ALA A 184 -24.19 -9.21 -5.67
N ASN A 185 -23.44 -8.56 -4.76
CA ASN A 185 -23.88 -7.32 -4.11
C ASN A 185 -24.00 -6.14 -5.07
N HIS A 186 -23.06 -6.00 -5.99
CA HIS A 186 -22.97 -4.85 -6.92
C HIS A 186 -23.43 -5.17 -8.35
N ARG A 187 -23.93 -6.37 -8.61
CA ARG A 187 -24.43 -6.84 -9.90
C ARG A 187 -23.42 -6.63 -11.03
N PHE A 188 -22.19 -7.15 -10.84
CA PHE A 188 -21.16 -7.24 -11.87
C PHE A 188 -20.70 -8.68 -12.07
N ASP A 189 -20.20 -8.99 -13.26
CA ASP A 189 -19.66 -10.33 -13.58
C ASP A 189 -18.44 -10.63 -12.69
N PRO A 190 -18.44 -11.70 -11.89
CA PRO A 190 -17.29 -12.08 -11.06
C PRO A 190 -15.99 -12.31 -11.83
N THR A 191 -16.07 -12.59 -13.12
CA THR A 191 -14.92 -12.75 -14.02
C THR A 191 -14.42 -11.43 -14.61
N ASP A 192 -15.09 -10.32 -14.30
CA ASP A 192 -14.64 -8.98 -14.71
C ASP A 192 -13.62 -8.41 -13.73
N HIS A 193 -12.35 -8.61 -14.06
CA HIS A 193 -11.24 -8.10 -13.23
C HIS A 193 -11.15 -6.56 -13.21
N SER A 194 -11.77 -5.88 -14.18
CA SER A 194 -11.79 -4.41 -14.25
C SER A 194 -12.80 -3.78 -13.30
N ALA A 195 -13.85 -4.54 -12.90
CA ALA A 195 -14.90 -4.07 -12.01
C ALA A 195 -14.34 -3.70 -10.62
N ILE A 196 -13.48 -4.54 -10.08
CA ILE A 196 -12.78 -4.33 -8.81
C ILE A 196 -11.31 -4.75 -8.98
N TRP A 197 -10.40 -3.84 -8.61
CA TRP A 197 -8.99 -4.13 -8.58
C TRP A 197 -8.58 -4.62 -7.18
N ILE A 198 -7.95 -5.80 -7.12
CA ILE A 198 -7.47 -6.40 -5.88
C ILE A 198 -5.95 -6.32 -5.87
N TRP A 199 -5.40 -5.63 -4.88
CA TRP A 199 -3.96 -5.55 -4.65
C TRP A 199 -3.55 -6.56 -3.59
N ASN A 200 -3.01 -7.69 -4.03
CA ASN A 200 -2.53 -8.73 -3.14
C ASN A 200 -1.00 -8.64 -2.97
N ARG A 201 -0.57 -8.19 -1.80
CA ARG A 201 0.86 -8.00 -1.49
C ARG A 201 1.63 -9.31 -1.45
N PHE A 202 1.00 -10.40 -1.01
CA PHE A 202 1.66 -11.69 -0.92
C PHE A 202 1.99 -12.27 -2.29
N THR A 203 1.05 -12.26 -3.22
CA THR A 203 1.29 -12.72 -4.60
C THR A 203 2.34 -11.86 -5.31
N ASN A 204 2.30 -10.54 -5.11
CA ASN A 204 3.32 -9.64 -5.64
C ASN A 204 4.72 -9.94 -5.07
N TYR A 205 4.82 -10.21 -3.77
CA TYR A 205 6.08 -10.60 -3.13
C TYR A 205 6.63 -11.91 -3.70
N LEU A 206 5.79 -12.94 -3.90
CA LEU A 206 6.18 -14.20 -4.50
C LEU A 206 6.64 -14.03 -5.95
N GLN A 207 5.97 -13.21 -6.74
CA GLN A 207 6.38 -12.91 -8.11
C GLN A 207 7.74 -12.19 -8.14
N GLN A 208 7.97 -11.26 -7.24
CA GLN A 208 9.25 -10.57 -7.10
C GLN A 208 10.38 -11.54 -6.69
N GLN A 209 10.11 -12.47 -5.77
CA GLN A 209 11.07 -13.50 -5.40
C GLN A 209 11.44 -14.42 -6.58
N LYS A 210 10.46 -14.86 -7.36
CA LYS A 210 10.70 -15.66 -8.58
C LYS A 210 11.56 -14.89 -9.58
N GLY A 211 11.26 -13.62 -9.83
CA GLY A 211 12.06 -12.76 -10.71
C GLY A 211 13.50 -12.59 -10.23
N SER A 212 13.70 -12.33 -8.93
CA SER A 212 15.04 -12.23 -8.33
C SER A 212 15.82 -13.55 -8.40
N GLY A 213 15.14 -14.69 -8.29
CA GLY A 213 15.73 -16.02 -8.46
C GLY A 213 16.27 -16.23 -9.87
N MET A 214 15.51 -15.86 -10.90
CA MET A 214 15.94 -15.96 -12.31
C MET A 214 17.15 -15.07 -12.60
N LEU A 215 17.17 -13.83 -12.08
CA LEU A 215 18.31 -12.93 -12.22
C LEU A 215 19.57 -13.50 -11.57
N ARG A 216 19.45 -14.12 -10.39
CA ARG A 216 20.58 -14.78 -9.72
C ARG A 216 21.15 -15.91 -10.56
N ILE A 217 20.31 -16.76 -11.14
CA ILE A 217 20.76 -17.84 -12.04
C ILE A 217 21.47 -17.26 -13.27
N ALA A 218 20.93 -16.22 -13.90
CA ALA A 218 21.55 -15.57 -15.04
C ALA A 218 22.95 -15.01 -14.70
N ILE A 219 23.10 -14.36 -13.56
CA ILE A 219 24.39 -13.84 -13.07
C ILE A 219 25.39 -14.97 -12.84
N TRP A 220 24.98 -16.10 -12.26
CA TRP A 220 25.81 -17.26 -12.07
C TRP A 220 26.28 -17.84 -13.41
N VAL A 221 25.39 -17.98 -14.38
CA VAL A 221 25.74 -18.48 -15.73
C VAL A 221 26.75 -17.57 -16.40
N ILE A 222 26.51 -16.25 -16.40
CA ILE A 222 27.43 -15.26 -16.96
C ILE A 222 28.80 -15.33 -16.26
N GLY A 223 28.80 -15.41 -14.92
CA GLY A 223 30.03 -15.51 -14.12
C GLY A 223 30.87 -16.75 -14.47
N ILE A 224 30.22 -17.90 -14.64
CA ILE A 224 30.88 -19.12 -15.04
C ILE A 224 31.50 -18.98 -16.45
N PHE A 225 30.76 -18.46 -17.43
CA PHE A 225 31.30 -18.24 -18.78
C PHE A 225 32.45 -17.24 -18.81
N THR A 226 32.37 -16.18 -18.00
CA THR A 226 33.46 -15.20 -17.89
C THR A 226 34.73 -15.84 -17.29
N LEU A 227 34.57 -16.66 -16.26
CA LEU A 227 35.69 -17.43 -15.67
C LEU A 227 36.31 -18.38 -16.64
N LEU A 228 35.51 -19.16 -17.39
CA LEU A 228 36.01 -20.08 -18.42
C LEU A 228 36.78 -19.33 -19.53
N SER A 229 36.22 -18.20 -19.99
CA SER A 229 36.90 -17.35 -20.98
C SER A 229 38.24 -16.83 -20.47
N GLY A 230 38.30 -16.41 -19.19
CA GLY A 230 39.52 -15.95 -18.53
C GLY A 230 40.58 -17.06 -18.45
N ILE A 231 40.19 -18.28 -18.08
CA ILE A 231 41.08 -19.45 -18.01
C ILE A 231 41.66 -19.77 -19.40
N VAL A 232 40.79 -19.76 -20.42
CA VAL A 232 41.25 -20.02 -21.81
C VAL A 232 42.22 -18.93 -22.28
N GLY A 233 41.94 -17.67 -21.97
CA GLY A 233 42.81 -16.53 -22.30
C GLY A 233 44.19 -16.64 -21.65
N VAL A 234 44.24 -16.92 -20.36
CA VAL A 234 45.49 -17.07 -19.59
C VAL A 234 46.27 -18.32 -20.09
N SER A 235 45.58 -19.44 -20.33
CA SER A 235 46.16 -20.66 -20.85
C SER A 235 46.83 -20.44 -22.22
N ASN A 236 46.16 -19.68 -23.08
CA ASN A 236 46.69 -19.38 -24.45
C ASN A 236 47.96 -18.50 -24.39
N ILE A 237 47.98 -17.48 -23.50
CA ILE A 237 49.17 -16.65 -23.27
C ILE A 237 50.30 -17.46 -22.69
N MET A 238 50.03 -18.32 -21.70
CA MET A 238 51.05 -19.20 -21.11
C MET A 238 51.68 -20.17 -22.13
N LEU A 239 50.87 -20.73 -23.00
CA LEU A 239 51.30 -21.65 -24.04
C LEU A 239 52.23 -20.96 -25.05
N ILE A 240 51.94 -19.72 -25.43
CA ILE A 240 52.78 -18.88 -26.29
C ILE A 240 54.12 -18.59 -25.59
N THR A 241 54.09 -18.18 -24.34
CA THR A 241 55.29 -17.83 -23.56
C THR A 241 56.21 -19.04 -23.33
N VAL A 242 55.68 -20.24 -23.08
CA VAL A 242 56.42 -21.48 -22.94
C VAL A 242 57.04 -21.86 -24.27
N LYS A 243 56.32 -21.71 -25.38
CA LYS A 243 56.81 -22.04 -26.73
C LYS A 243 57.93 -21.10 -27.18
N GLU A 244 57.88 -19.82 -26.84
CA GLU A 244 58.96 -18.87 -27.13
C GLU A 244 60.22 -19.16 -26.29
N ARG A 245 60.06 -19.49 -25.00
CA ARG A 245 61.20 -19.86 -24.16
C ARG A 245 61.86 -21.17 -24.59
N SER A 246 61.10 -22.17 -24.98
CA SER A 246 61.66 -23.43 -25.47
C SER A 246 62.44 -23.30 -26.82
N ARG A 247 62.11 -22.27 -27.64
CA ARG A 247 62.84 -21.91 -28.83
C ARG A 247 64.15 -21.14 -28.54
N ALA A 248 64.20 -20.43 -27.39
CA ALA A 248 65.38 -19.67 -27.00
C ALA A 248 66.51 -20.54 -26.37
N PHE A 249 66.21 -21.79 -25.96
CA PHE A 249 67.12 -22.74 -25.35
C PHE A 249 67.47 -23.96 -26.23
N GLY A 250 67.00 -24.06 -27.46
CA GLY A 250 67.38 -25.04 -28.49
C GLY A 250 68.00 -24.33 -29.67
#